data_537ad4f921a1bccc58a479753fbbe9f5
#
_entry.id   537ad4f921a1bccc58a479753fbbe9f5
#
_cell.length_a   1.000
_cell.length_b   1.000
_cell.length_c   1.000
_cell.angle_alpha   90.00
_cell.angle_beta   90.00
_cell.angle_gamma   90.00
#
_symmetry.space_group_name_H-M   'P 1'
#
loop_
_entity.id
_entity.type
_entity.pdbx_description
1 polymer ?
#
loop_
_entity_poly.entity_id
_entity_poly.type
_entity_poly.pdbx_seq_one_letter_code
_entity_poly.pdbx_strand_id
1 'polypeptide(L)'
;MKIAILTCLNSNDVCTRSGCLQAFFQRKDFFQNYGEDVELTALMTCNGCKKERPVEPEEDAGMQEKIQRLKDENVEVVHVGVCRNRQDKTECPRMTRITHMLEKEGIRIVRGTHRE
;
A
#
# COMPACT_ATOMS: atom_id res chain seq x y z
N MET A 1 -14.61 -2.73 9.33
CA MET A 1 -13.30 -3.14 8.79
C MET A 1 -12.49 -1.92 8.43
N LYS A 2 -11.22 -1.93 8.77
CA LYS A 2 -10.30 -0.85 8.44
C LYS A 2 -9.30 -1.31 7.41
N ILE A 3 -9.08 -0.49 6.38
CA ILE A 3 -8.15 -0.79 5.30
C ILE A 3 -7.19 0.36 5.10
N ALA A 4 -6.10 0.09 4.41
CA ALA A 4 -5.10 1.10 4.05
C ALA A 4 -4.71 0.95 2.58
N ILE A 5 -4.14 2.00 2.03
CA ILE A 5 -3.60 2.00 0.67
C ILE A 5 -2.10 2.24 0.76
N LEU A 6 -1.33 1.41 0.06
CA LEU A 6 0.12 1.52 -0.06
C LEU A 6 0.49 1.87 -1.50
N THR A 7 1.26 2.94 -1.67
CA THR A 7 1.68 3.40 -2.98
C THR A 7 3.20 3.58 -3.02
N CYS A 8 3.75 3.70 -4.23
CA CYS A 8 5.18 3.94 -4.43
C CYS A 8 5.52 5.40 -4.13
N LEU A 9 6.57 5.63 -3.35
CA LEU A 9 7.02 6.99 -3.05
C LEU A 9 7.42 7.74 -4.31
N ASN A 10 8.07 7.07 -5.25
CA ASN A 10 8.54 7.72 -6.47
C ASN A 10 7.39 8.18 -7.38
N SER A 11 6.19 7.65 -7.21
CA SER A 11 5.04 8.11 -7.99
C SER A 11 4.57 9.50 -7.56
N ASN A 12 5.07 10.02 -6.42
CA ASN A 12 4.69 11.35 -5.94
C ASN A 12 4.96 12.46 -6.94
N ASP A 13 5.90 12.27 -7.85
CA ASP A 13 6.23 13.31 -8.82
C ASP A 13 5.06 13.65 -9.73
N VAL A 14 4.15 12.72 -9.97
CA VAL A 14 3.03 12.92 -10.90
C VAL A 14 1.69 12.45 -10.36
N CYS A 15 1.67 11.57 -9.38
CA CYS A 15 0.44 10.94 -8.90
C CYS A 15 -0.14 11.65 -7.69
N THR A 16 -1.41 12.06 -7.80
CA THR A 16 -2.13 12.71 -6.70
C THR A 16 -2.90 11.71 -5.85
N ARG A 17 -2.89 10.43 -6.21
CA ARG A 17 -3.70 9.35 -5.61
C ARG A 17 -5.20 9.51 -5.84
N SER A 18 -5.62 10.43 -6.70
CA SER A 18 -7.05 10.64 -6.92
C SER A 18 -7.73 9.38 -7.48
N GLY A 19 -7.05 8.60 -8.32
CA GLY A 19 -7.59 7.35 -8.84
C GLY A 19 -7.87 6.34 -7.73
N CYS A 20 -6.93 6.17 -6.83
CA CYS A 20 -7.09 5.27 -5.67
C CYS A 20 -8.24 5.73 -4.79
N LEU A 21 -8.29 7.02 -4.47
CA LEU A 21 -9.32 7.57 -3.60
C LEU A 21 -10.70 7.50 -4.24
N GLN A 22 -10.81 7.83 -5.53
CA GLN A 22 -12.08 7.71 -6.24
C GLN A 22 -12.59 6.27 -6.23
N ALA A 23 -11.71 5.32 -6.52
CA ALA A 23 -12.09 3.91 -6.51
C ALA A 23 -12.64 3.50 -5.14
N PHE A 24 -11.99 3.94 -4.07
CA PHE A 24 -12.47 3.64 -2.73
C PHE A 24 -13.82 4.32 -2.46
N PHE A 25 -13.90 5.64 -2.62
CA PHE A 25 -15.11 6.37 -2.24
C PHE A 25 -16.31 6.02 -3.11
N GLN A 26 -16.08 5.64 -4.37
CA GLN A 26 -17.16 5.23 -5.26
C GLN A 26 -17.42 3.73 -5.22
N ARG A 27 -16.67 2.98 -4.43
CA ARG A 27 -16.79 1.52 -4.31
C ARG A 27 -16.72 0.84 -5.68
N LYS A 28 -15.68 1.17 -6.44
CA LYS A 28 -15.49 0.56 -7.76
C LYS A 28 -14.12 -0.12 -7.85
N ASP A 29 -13.90 -0.83 -8.94
CA ASP A 29 -12.67 -1.55 -9.23
C ASP A 29 -12.35 -2.53 -8.10
N PHE A 30 -11.23 -2.39 -7.42
CA PHE A 30 -10.83 -3.32 -6.37
C PHE A 30 -11.54 -3.08 -5.04
N PHE A 31 -12.39 -2.06 -4.95
CA PHE A 31 -13.15 -1.76 -3.73
C PHE A 31 -14.64 -2.05 -3.87
N GLN A 32 -15.07 -2.62 -4.99
CA GLN A 32 -16.50 -2.77 -5.30
C GLN A 32 -17.25 -3.70 -4.33
N ASN A 33 -16.54 -4.60 -3.67
CA ASN A 33 -17.18 -5.57 -2.78
C ASN A 33 -17.26 -5.10 -1.32
N TYR A 34 -16.77 -3.90 -1.02
CA TYR A 34 -16.83 -3.35 0.33
C TYR A 34 -18.15 -2.62 0.57
N GLY A 35 -18.66 -2.71 1.80
CA GLY A 35 -19.83 -1.97 2.22
C GLY A 35 -19.49 -0.56 2.68
N GLU A 36 -20.50 0.14 3.17
CA GLU A 36 -20.33 1.53 3.65
C GLU A 36 -19.57 1.62 4.97
N ASP A 37 -19.53 0.53 5.72
CA ASP A 37 -18.88 0.48 7.03
C ASP A 37 -17.37 0.34 6.96
N VAL A 38 -16.79 0.21 5.76
CA VAL A 38 -15.35 0.11 5.60
C VAL A 38 -14.71 1.49 5.69
N GLU A 39 -13.69 1.61 6.53
CA GLU A 39 -12.94 2.85 6.70
C GLU A 39 -11.59 2.78 5.99
N LEU A 40 -11.27 3.82 5.22
CA LEU A 40 -9.91 4.01 4.74
C LEU A 40 -9.14 4.71 5.86
N THR A 41 -8.37 3.93 6.62
CA THR A 41 -7.73 4.39 7.85
C THR A 41 -6.37 5.01 7.60
N ALA A 42 -5.65 4.54 6.59
CA ALA A 42 -4.29 5.01 6.33
C ALA A 42 -3.99 5.02 4.85
N LEU A 43 -3.14 5.96 4.46
CA LEU A 43 -2.61 6.08 3.11
C LEU A 43 -1.10 6.25 3.28
N MET A 44 -0.34 5.25 2.86
CA MET A 44 1.09 5.23 3.08
C MET A 44 1.87 4.96 1.80
N THR A 45 3.14 5.33 1.82
CA THR A 45 4.06 5.00 0.74
C THR A 45 5.15 4.06 1.24
N CYS A 46 5.84 3.39 0.31
CA CYS A 46 7.14 2.80 0.62
C CYS A 46 8.10 3.94 1.00
N ASN A 47 9.25 3.59 1.59
CA ASN A 47 10.22 4.59 2.00
C ASN A 47 11.29 4.89 0.93
N GLY A 48 10.98 4.55 -0.33
CA GLY A 48 11.88 4.83 -1.44
C GLY A 48 12.74 3.65 -1.83
N CYS A 49 13.56 3.84 -2.85
CA CYS A 49 14.43 2.81 -3.41
C CYS A 49 15.75 2.75 -2.66
N LYS A 50 16.59 1.76 -2.97
CA LYS A 50 17.90 1.60 -2.33
C LYS A 50 18.77 2.86 -2.42
N LYS A 51 18.55 3.67 -3.46
CA LYS A 51 19.29 4.92 -3.62
C LYS A 51 19.01 5.89 -2.48
N GLU A 52 17.75 6.01 -2.07
CA GLU A 52 17.31 6.87 -0.97
C GLU A 52 17.39 6.13 0.37
N ARG A 53 17.21 4.81 0.32
CA ARG A 53 17.20 3.95 1.49
C ARG A 53 18.14 2.78 1.26
N PRO A 54 19.39 2.86 1.75
CA PRO A 54 20.39 1.81 1.50
C PRO A 54 20.12 0.50 2.21
N VAL A 55 19.15 0.46 3.13
CA VAL A 55 18.78 -0.77 3.84
C VAL A 55 17.56 -1.42 3.21
N GLU A 56 17.42 -2.72 3.40
CA GLU A 56 16.23 -3.44 2.96
C GLU A 56 15.03 -3.05 3.82
N PRO A 57 13.79 -3.19 3.30
CA PRO A 57 12.60 -2.80 4.07
C PRO A 57 12.53 -3.44 5.45
N GLU A 58 12.97 -4.69 5.58
CA GLU A 58 12.95 -5.42 6.86
C GLU A 58 13.87 -4.79 7.90
N GLU A 59 14.88 -4.05 7.46
CA GLU A 59 15.85 -3.39 8.34
C GLU A 59 15.57 -1.89 8.49
N ASP A 60 14.56 -1.39 7.80
CA ASP A 60 14.21 0.03 7.83
C ASP A 60 13.30 0.30 9.04
N ALA A 61 13.84 1.02 10.00
CA ALA A 61 13.11 1.34 11.23
C ALA A 61 11.82 2.11 10.95
N GLY A 62 11.83 2.99 9.94
CA GLY A 62 10.64 3.74 9.55
C GLY A 62 9.54 2.83 9.00
N MET A 63 9.91 1.84 8.19
CA MET A 63 8.94 0.89 7.67
C MET A 63 8.39 0.00 8.78
N GLN A 64 9.24 -0.44 9.69
CA GLN A 64 8.81 -1.22 10.85
C GLN A 64 7.79 -0.43 11.67
N GLU A 65 8.03 0.85 11.87
CA GLU A 65 7.09 1.70 12.61
C GLU A 65 5.78 1.89 11.86
N LYS A 66 5.81 2.09 10.54
CA LYS A 66 4.59 2.19 9.73
C LYS A 66 3.72 0.95 9.90
N ILE A 67 4.33 -0.22 9.83
CA ILE A 67 3.61 -1.49 9.98
C ILE A 67 3.03 -1.61 11.38
N GLN A 68 3.79 -1.23 12.41
CA GLN A 68 3.30 -1.25 13.78
C GLN A 68 2.11 -0.32 13.97
N ARG A 69 2.14 0.86 13.35
CA ARG A 69 1.00 1.79 13.40
C ARG A 69 -0.25 1.20 12.76
N LEU A 70 -0.10 0.50 11.64
CA LEU A 70 -1.25 -0.17 11.01
C LEU A 70 -1.85 -1.22 11.93
N LYS A 71 -0.99 -1.98 12.61
CA LYS A 71 -1.45 -2.98 13.59
C LYS A 71 -2.18 -2.31 14.75
N ASP A 72 -1.62 -1.25 15.28
CA ASP A 72 -2.21 -0.53 16.43
C ASP A 72 -3.58 0.05 16.07
N GLU A 73 -3.79 0.40 14.81
CA GLU A 73 -5.06 0.92 14.34
C GLU A 73 -6.02 -0.16 13.84
N ASN A 74 -5.62 -1.42 13.95
CA ASN A 74 -6.45 -2.57 13.58
C ASN A 74 -6.76 -2.62 12.07
N VAL A 75 -5.82 -2.22 11.24
CA VAL A 75 -5.94 -2.35 9.79
C VAL A 75 -5.90 -3.83 9.42
N GLU A 76 -6.87 -4.29 8.66
CA GLU A 76 -7.01 -5.70 8.30
C GLU A 76 -6.51 -6.00 6.89
N VAL A 77 -6.61 -5.03 5.99
CA VAL A 77 -6.27 -5.20 4.57
C VAL A 77 -5.51 -4.00 4.08
N VAL A 78 -4.45 -4.25 3.29
CA VAL A 78 -3.73 -3.20 2.59
C VAL A 78 -3.89 -3.42 1.09
N HIS A 79 -4.39 -2.41 0.40
CA HIS A 79 -4.46 -2.37 -1.06
C HIS A 79 -3.20 -1.72 -1.60
N VAL A 80 -2.55 -2.39 -2.54
CA VAL A 80 -1.31 -1.90 -3.13
C VAL A 80 -1.60 -1.39 -4.54
N GLY A 81 -1.27 -0.12 -4.80
CA GLY A 81 -1.54 0.50 -6.09
C GLY A 81 -0.69 -0.07 -7.22
N VAL A 82 -1.09 0.22 -8.47
CA VAL A 82 -0.37 -0.26 -9.65
C VAL A 82 1.05 0.30 -9.71
N CYS A 83 1.31 1.41 -9.04
CA CYS A 83 2.65 2.01 -8.96
C CYS A 83 3.68 1.09 -8.27
N ARG A 84 3.24 -0.05 -7.71
CA ARG A 84 4.14 -1.11 -7.23
C ARG A 84 4.95 -1.72 -8.36
N ASN A 85 4.45 -1.61 -9.60
CA ASN A 85 5.09 -2.21 -10.77
C ASN A 85 6.08 -1.24 -11.42
N ARG A 86 7.19 -1.81 -11.89
CA ARG A 86 8.16 -1.08 -12.68
C ARG A 86 7.69 -0.95 -14.12
N GLN A 87 8.47 -0.22 -14.95
CA GLN A 87 8.15 -0.02 -16.36
C GLN A 87 7.98 -1.32 -17.13
N ASP A 88 8.72 -2.37 -16.75
CA ASP A 88 8.61 -3.69 -17.37
C ASP A 88 7.42 -4.49 -16.85
N LYS A 89 6.58 -3.88 -16.02
CA LYS A 89 5.38 -4.47 -15.40
C LYS A 89 5.66 -5.54 -14.36
N THR A 90 6.91 -5.70 -13.93
CA THR A 90 7.22 -6.56 -12.79
C THR A 90 7.11 -5.75 -11.49
N GLU A 91 6.66 -6.42 -10.44
CA GLU A 91 6.52 -5.76 -9.14
C GLU A 91 7.90 -5.39 -8.58
N CYS A 92 8.02 -4.19 -8.04
CA CYS A 92 9.24 -3.74 -7.39
C CYS A 92 9.61 -4.69 -6.24
N PRO A 93 10.84 -5.22 -6.18
CA PRO A 93 11.23 -6.14 -5.11
C PRO A 93 11.04 -5.59 -3.71
N ARG A 94 11.23 -4.28 -3.51
CA ARG A 94 11.02 -3.68 -2.20
C ARG A 94 9.55 -3.69 -1.81
N MET A 95 8.65 -3.44 -2.78
CA MET A 95 7.21 -3.53 -2.53
C MET A 95 6.80 -4.96 -2.18
N THR A 96 7.35 -5.95 -2.90
CA THR A 96 7.11 -7.35 -2.59
C THR A 96 7.53 -7.68 -1.15
N ARG A 97 8.69 -7.19 -0.73
CA ARG A 97 9.17 -7.44 0.64
C ARG A 97 8.29 -6.77 1.68
N ILE A 98 7.82 -5.54 1.40
CA ILE A 98 6.91 -4.85 2.32
C ILE A 98 5.60 -5.62 2.46
N THR A 99 5.05 -6.13 1.35
CA THR A 99 3.81 -6.91 1.44
C THR A 99 4.01 -8.18 2.26
N HIS A 100 5.18 -8.83 2.15
CA HIS A 100 5.49 -9.99 2.96
C HIS A 100 5.57 -9.64 4.45
N MET A 101 6.16 -8.47 4.78
CA MET A 101 6.21 -8.01 6.16
C MET A 101 4.81 -7.81 6.73
N LEU A 102 3.92 -7.22 5.93
CA LEU A 102 2.52 -7.01 6.33
C LEU A 102 1.80 -8.33 6.53
N GLU A 103 1.98 -9.28 5.61
CA GLU A 103 1.35 -10.59 5.72
C GLU A 103 1.80 -11.36 6.96
N LYS A 104 3.08 -11.24 7.32
CA LYS A 104 3.59 -11.84 8.56
C LYS A 104 2.88 -11.33 9.79
N GLU A 105 2.38 -10.11 9.73
CA GLU A 105 1.66 -9.49 10.85
C GLU A 105 0.15 -9.74 10.77
N GLY A 106 -0.29 -10.61 9.87
CA GLY A 106 -1.69 -10.96 9.74
C GLY A 106 -2.52 -9.98 8.92
N ILE A 107 -1.89 -9.06 8.21
CA ILE A 107 -2.59 -8.10 7.37
C ILE A 107 -2.70 -8.68 5.96
N ARG A 108 -3.91 -8.73 5.43
CA ARG A 108 -4.14 -9.27 4.09
C ARG A 108 -3.76 -8.24 3.02
N ILE A 109 -3.19 -8.72 1.92
CA ILE A 109 -2.76 -7.87 0.81
C ILE A 109 -3.70 -8.06 -0.38
N VAL A 110 -4.12 -6.95 -0.97
CA VAL A 110 -4.85 -6.93 -2.24
C VAL A 110 -4.06 -6.05 -3.20
N ARG A 111 -3.59 -6.64 -4.29
CA ARG A 111 -2.85 -5.90 -5.31
C ARG A 111 -3.84 -5.25 -6.26
N GLY A 112 -4.18 -3.99 -5.98
CA GLY A 112 -5.07 -3.20 -6.79
C GLY A 112 -5.84 -2.18 -6.00
N THR A 113 -6.06 -1.02 -6.62
CA THR A 113 -6.90 0.04 -6.10
C THR A 113 -7.89 0.44 -7.19
N HIS A 114 -7.49 1.28 -8.13
CA HIS A 114 -8.29 1.59 -9.30
C HIS A 114 -7.92 0.62 -10.44
N ARG A 115 -8.68 0.68 -11.53
CA ARG A 115 -8.39 -0.16 -12.71
C ARG A 115 -7.00 0.12 -13.26
N GLU A 116 -6.30 -0.94 -13.56
CA GLU A 116 -4.92 -0.87 -14.08
C GLU A 116 -4.84 -0.85 -15.60
#